data_5e018861a3eb3f1caa540cd330de6b98
#
_entry.id   5e018861a3eb3f1caa540cd330de6b98
#
_cell.length_a   1.000
_cell.length_b   1.000
_cell.length_c   1.000
_cell.angle_alpha   90.00
_cell.angle_beta   90.00
_cell.angle_gamma   90.00
#
_symmetry.space_group_name_H-M   'P 1'
#
loop_
_entity.id
_entity.type
_entity.pdbx_description
1 polymer ?
#
loop_
_entity_poly.entity_id
_entity_poly.type
_entity_poly.pdbx_seq_one_letter_code
_entity_poly.pdbx_strand_id
1 'polypeptide(L)'
;MYRQLRHRKCTDFWSSKIEANASDPRQLWRIVDELLGRGSVPVSTAIDVQAFNQFFTEKVAKVRSSTSDAPPATFSCAPAGASFRHFSALTTDDVTSAIRQLPDKQSAADPIPTSVLKQHADLLAPFNTELFNRSLSKGQFPAIFKEAFITPALKKPGLDTAYVSSYRPISNLSVLSTGADPGIKQRGAGWRAR
;
A
#
# COMPACT_ATOMS: atom_id res chain seq x y z
N MET A 1 -19.33 -33.34 31.78
CA MET A 1 -18.76 -34.22 30.77
C MET A 1 -18.91 -33.62 29.32
N TYR A 2 -20.11 -33.40 28.80
CA TYR A 2 -20.31 -32.89 27.42
C TYR A 2 -19.64 -31.52 27.14
N ARG A 3 -19.79 -30.54 28.02
CA ARG A 3 -19.17 -29.19 27.88
C ARG A 3 -17.65 -29.25 27.82
N GLN A 4 -17.03 -30.11 28.64
CA GLN A 4 -15.55 -30.26 28.63
C GLN A 4 -15.07 -30.92 27.35
N LEU A 5 -15.78 -31.93 26.84
CA LEU A 5 -15.43 -32.58 25.58
C LEU A 5 -15.54 -31.62 24.41
N ARG A 6 -16.63 -30.82 24.34
CA ARG A 6 -16.83 -29.79 23.32
C ARG A 6 -15.72 -28.74 23.40
N HIS A 7 -15.39 -28.24 24.56
CA HIS A 7 -14.33 -27.24 24.75
C HIS A 7 -12.99 -27.79 24.26
N ARG A 8 -12.62 -29.00 24.67
CA ARG A 8 -11.37 -29.65 24.23
C ARG A 8 -11.32 -29.80 22.73
N LYS A 9 -12.36 -30.34 22.11
CA LYS A 9 -12.44 -30.51 20.64
C LYS A 9 -12.37 -29.17 19.89
N CYS A 10 -12.98 -28.13 20.42
CA CYS A 10 -12.91 -26.78 19.85
C CYS A 10 -11.49 -26.22 19.93
N THR A 11 -10.83 -26.38 21.09
CA THR A 11 -9.44 -25.96 21.27
C THR A 11 -8.51 -26.72 20.33
N ASP A 12 -8.62 -28.05 20.27
CA ASP A 12 -7.78 -28.88 19.41
C ASP A 12 -7.93 -28.51 17.94
N PHE A 13 -9.17 -28.26 17.49
CA PHE A 13 -9.45 -27.83 16.12
C PHE A 13 -8.76 -26.50 15.78
N TRP A 14 -8.93 -25.48 16.63
CA TRP A 14 -8.35 -24.16 16.37
C TRP A 14 -6.84 -24.17 16.50
N SER A 15 -6.26 -24.89 17.46
CA SER A 15 -4.81 -25.04 17.58
C SER A 15 -4.22 -25.69 16.34
N SER A 16 -4.77 -26.80 15.87
CA SER A 16 -4.30 -27.46 14.65
C SER A 16 -4.42 -26.56 13.41
N LYS A 17 -5.52 -25.79 13.31
CA LYS A 17 -5.74 -24.88 12.19
C LYS A 17 -4.74 -23.71 12.19
N ILE A 18 -4.39 -23.19 13.37
CA ILE A 18 -3.37 -22.12 13.54
C ILE A 18 -1.98 -22.67 13.22
N GLU A 19 -1.62 -23.83 13.76
CA GLU A 19 -0.31 -24.46 13.51
C GLU A 19 -0.09 -24.76 12.03
N ALA A 20 -1.10 -25.31 11.34
CA ALA A 20 -1.02 -25.61 9.92
C ALA A 20 -0.80 -24.38 9.04
N ASN A 21 -1.10 -23.19 9.54
CA ASN A 21 -0.98 -21.93 8.79
C ASN A 21 0.02 -20.94 9.43
N ALA A 22 0.90 -21.42 10.33
CA ALA A 22 1.82 -20.58 11.09
C ALA A 22 2.78 -19.76 10.20
N SER A 23 3.10 -20.26 9.02
CA SER A 23 3.98 -19.59 8.05
C SER A 23 3.27 -18.58 7.13
N ASP A 24 1.93 -18.54 7.14
CA ASP A 24 1.13 -17.63 6.31
C ASP A 24 0.37 -16.61 7.17
N PRO A 25 0.90 -15.39 7.36
CA PRO A 25 0.25 -14.36 8.16
C PRO A 25 -1.16 -13.98 7.69
N ARG A 26 -1.44 -14.07 6.37
CA ARG A 26 -2.77 -13.75 5.83
C ARG A 26 -3.80 -14.79 6.24
N GLN A 27 -3.43 -16.06 6.14
CA GLN A 27 -4.31 -17.15 6.58
C GLN A 27 -4.50 -17.13 8.09
N LEU A 28 -3.46 -16.84 8.87
CA LEU A 28 -3.58 -16.67 10.32
C LEU A 28 -4.59 -15.59 10.69
N TRP A 29 -4.52 -14.42 10.07
CA TRP A 29 -5.48 -13.34 10.36
C TRP A 29 -6.90 -13.71 9.96
N ARG A 30 -7.09 -14.40 8.83
CA ARG A 30 -8.42 -14.93 8.43
C ARG A 30 -8.96 -15.91 9.45
N ILE A 31 -8.12 -16.80 9.99
CA ILE A 31 -8.50 -17.77 11.02
C ILE A 31 -8.87 -17.05 12.33
N VAL A 32 -8.10 -16.04 12.72
CA VAL A 32 -8.42 -15.20 13.88
C VAL A 32 -9.74 -14.47 13.70
N ASP A 33 -10.00 -13.89 12.55
CA ASP A 33 -11.26 -13.22 12.25
C ASP A 33 -12.45 -14.19 12.25
N GLU A 34 -12.27 -15.41 11.72
CA GLU A 34 -13.26 -16.48 11.76
C GLU A 34 -13.55 -16.93 13.22
N LEU A 35 -12.49 -17.12 14.02
CA LEU A 35 -12.61 -17.47 15.45
C LEU A 35 -13.35 -16.41 16.26
N LEU A 36 -13.09 -15.13 15.96
CA LEU A 36 -13.71 -13.99 16.64
C LEU A 36 -15.09 -13.64 16.07
N GLY A 37 -15.59 -14.40 15.10
CA GLY A 37 -16.85 -14.11 14.41
C GLY A 37 -16.82 -12.81 13.62
N ARG A 38 -15.62 -12.31 13.29
CA ARG A 38 -15.40 -11.11 12.49
C ARG A 38 -15.36 -11.45 10.99
N GLY A 39 -16.34 -12.20 10.52
CA GLY A 39 -16.49 -12.46 9.08
C GLY A 39 -16.47 -11.13 8.33
N SER A 40 -15.73 -11.05 7.21
CA SER A 40 -15.79 -9.88 6.34
C SER A 40 -17.21 -9.75 5.81
N VAL A 41 -17.99 -8.92 6.48
CA VAL A 41 -19.23 -8.42 5.87
C VAL A 41 -18.78 -7.71 4.61
N PRO A 42 -19.20 -8.12 3.42
CA PRO A 42 -18.96 -7.32 2.23
C PRO A 42 -19.54 -5.94 2.55
N VAL A 43 -18.66 -4.94 2.60
CA VAL A 43 -19.07 -3.56 2.80
C VAL A 43 -19.80 -3.18 1.51
N SER A 44 -21.09 -3.45 1.45
CA SER A 44 -21.96 -2.81 0.51
C SER A 44 -21.93 -1.33 0.88
N THR A 45 -21.05 -0.60 0.20
CA THR A 45 -20.94 0.85 0.38
C THR A 45 -22.18 1.46 -0.25
N ALA A 46 -23.16 1.75 0.58
CA ALA A 46 -24.32 2.56 0.21
C ALA A 46 -23.92 4.03 -0.09
N ILE A 47 -22.63 4.34 -0.05
CA ILE A 47 -22.13 5.70 -0.26
C ILE A 47 -21.92 5.94 -1.75
N ASP A 48 -22.53 7.00 -2.23
CA ASP A 48 -22.30 7.51 -3.57
C ASP A 48 -20.84 7.96 -3.75
N VAL A 49 -20.23 7.60 -4.88
CA VAL A 49 -18.85 7.96 -5.23
C VAL A 49 -18.65 9.47 -5.24
N GLN A 50 -19.64 10.22 -5.70
CA GLN A 50 -19.60 11.68 -5.76
C GLN A 50 -19.58 12.29 -4.35
N ALA A 51 -20.46 11.81 -3.46
CA ALA A 51 -20.50 12.24 -2.07
C ALA A 51 -19.17 11.95 -1.34
N PHE A 52 -18.55 10.80 -1.62
CA PHE A 52 -17.25 10.45 -1.08
C PHE A 52 -16.14 11.39 -1.56
N ASN A 53 -16.08 11.63 -2.86
CA ASN A 53 -15.10 12.53 -3.46
C ASN A 53 -15.24 13.97 -2.95
N GLN A 54 -16.47 14.48 -2.93
CA GLN A 54 -16.76 15.84 -2.44
C GLN A 54 -16.32 16.01 -0.98
N PHE A 55 -16.70 15.09 -0.10
CA PHE A 55 -16.35 15.15 1.32
C PHE A 55 -14.83 15.26 1.54
N PHE A 56 -14.02 14.45 0.86
CA PHE A 56 -12.57 14.49 1.02
C PHE A 56 -11.93 15.71 0.36
N THR A 57 -12.47 16.18 -0.76
CA THR A 57 -12.03 17.42 -1.40
C THR A 57 -12.26 18.62 -0.50
N GLU A 58 -13.45 18.73 0.07
CA GLU A 58 -13.80 19.81 1.03
C GLU A 58 -12.95 19.73 2.29
N LYS A 59 -12.70 18.51 2.80
CA LYS A 59 -11.84 18.33 3.97
C LYS A 59 -10.41 18.79 3.72
N VAL A 60 -9.84 18.49 2.55
CA VAL A 60 -8.51 18.99 2.16
C VAL A 60 -8.50 20.50 2.02
N ALA A 61 -9.53 21.08 1.37
CA ALA A 61 -9.67 22.51 1.22
C ALA A 61 -9.75 23.22 2.58
N LYS A 62 -10.53 22.65 3.52
CA LYS A 62 -10.64 23.17 4.90
C LYS A 62 -9.31 23.16 5.64
N VAL A 63 -8.54 22.06 5.54
CA VAL A 63 -7.21 21.98 6.18
C VAL A 63 -6.26 23.00 5.56
N ARG A 64 -6.22 23.12 4.22
CA ARG A 64 -5.39 24.12 3.54
C ARG A 64 -5.75 25.53 3.96
N SER A 65 -7.04 25.87 4.03
CA SER A 65 -7.51 27.17 4.49
C SER A 65 -7.11 27.44 5.94
N SER A 66 -7.20 26.44 6.83
CA SER A 66 -6.83 26.62 8.24
C SER A 66 -5.32 26.75 8.48
N THR A 67 -4.50 26.40 7.49
CA THR A 67 -3.03 26.49 7.54
C THR A 67 -2.45 27.53 6.59
N SER A 68 -3.29 28.34 5.92
CA SER A 68 -2.84 29.35 4.94
C SER A 68 -1.92 30.40 5.55
N ASP A 69 -2.18 30.76 6.80
CA ASP A 69 -1.44 31.80 7.52
C ASP A 69 -0.26 31.24 8.35
N ALA A 70 -0.02 29.93 8.24
CA ALA A 70 1.12 29.32 8.91
C ALA A 70 2.43 29.88 8.35
N PRO A 71 3.41 30.19 9.21
CA PRO A 71 4.71 30.62 8.73
C PRO A 71 5.34 29.55 7.82
N PRO A 72 6.13 29.95 6.82
CA PRO A 72 6.80 29.00 5.95
C PRO A 72 7.65 28.04 6.77
N ALA A 73 7.67 26.78 6.38
CA ALA A 73 8.45 25.75 7.05
C ALA A 73 9.93 26.15 7.04
N THR A 74 10.55 26.20 8.22
CA THR A 74 11.99 26.40 8.35
C THR A 74 12.67 25.04 8.36
N PHE A 75 13.53 24.80 7.38
CA PHE A 75 14.34 23.60 7.31
C PHE A 75 15.73 23.92 7.85
N SER A 76 16.27 23.07 8.71
CA SER A 76 17.69 23.13 9.06
C SER A 76 18.53 22.89 7.81
N CYS A 77 19.57 23.68 7.61
CA CYS A 77 20.51 23.43 6.50
C CYS A 77 21.07 21.99 6.62
N ALA A 78 21.14 21.31 5.50
CA ALA A 78 21.82 20.02 5.44
C ALA A 78 23.28 20.21 5.90
N PRO A 79 23.89 19.21 6.57
CA PRO A 79 25.30 19.24 6.93
C PRO A 79 26.17 19.63 5.73
N ALA A 80 27.19 20.45 5.95
CA ALA A 80 28.11 20.87 4.89
C ALA A 80 28.66 19.62 4.16
N GLY A 81 28.47 19.53 2.85
CA GLY A 81 28.89 18.39 2.03
C GLY A 81 27.78 17.38 1.68
N ALA A 82 26.63 17.42 2.34
CA ALA A 82 25.50 16.59 1.96
C ALA A 82 24.66 17.28 0.87
N SER A 83 24.94 17.00 -0.39
CA SER A 83 24.10 17.49 -1.50
C SER A 83 23.61 16.33 -2.35
N PHE A 84 22.30 16.23 -2.51
CA PHE A 84 21.70 15.34 -3.48
C PHE A 84 21.57 16.08 -4.81
N ARG A 85 22.40 15.74 -5.79
CA ARG A 85 22.47 16.46 -7.07
C ARG A 85 21.80 15.71 -8.22
N HIS A 86 21.84 14.39 -8.20
CA HIS A 86 21.27 13.57 -9.27
C HIS A 86 20.93 12.17 -8.75
N PHE A 87 20.00 11.53 -9.41
CA PHE A 87 19.73 10.11 -9.22
C PHE A 87 20.75 9.29 -10.01
N SER A 88 21.23 8.19 -9.43
CA SER A 88 22.00 7.22 -10.21
C SER A 88 21.09 6.49 -11.19
N ALA A 89 21.61 6.21 -12.38
CA ALA A 89 20.88 5.39 -13.33
C ALA A 89 20.67 3.97 -12.78
N LEU A 90 19.50 3.42 -13.06
CA LEU A 90 19.15 2.04 -12.75
C LEU A 90 19.68 1.12 -13.84
N THR A 91 20.15 -0.06 -13.45
CA THR A 91 20.46 -1.13 -14.40
C THR A 91 19.25 -2.01 -14.65
N THR A 92 19.28 -2.77 -15.74
CA THR A 92 18.22 -3.77 -16.04
C THR A 92 18.11 -4.82 -14.93
N ASP A 93 19.23 -5.21 -14.33
CA ASP A 93 19.27 -6.18 -13.23
C ASP A 93 18.63 -5.63 -11.96
N ASP A 94 18.83 -4.33 -11.65
CA ASP A 94 18.15 -3.67 -10.53
C ASP A 94 16.64 -3.73 -10.70
N VAL A 95 16.16 -3.42 -11.90
CA VAL A 95 14.72 -3.40 -12.22
C VAL A 95 14.15 -4.81 -12.23
N THR A 96 14.86 -5.78 -12.80
CA THR A 96 14.46 -7.20 -12.78
C THR A 96 14.31 -7.70 -11.35
N SER A 97 15.30 -7.42 -10.51
CA SER A 97 15.29 -7.80 -9.10
C SER A 97 14.13 -7.13 -8.34
N ALA A 98 13.87 -5.86 -8.62
CA ALA A 98 12.77 -5.12 -8.02
C ALA A 98 11.41 -5.72 -8.42
N ILE A 99 11.20 -6.05 -9.69
CA ILE A 99 9.97 -6.69 -10.18
C ILE A 99 9.75 -8.05 -9.49
N ARG A 100 10.79 -8.86 -9.36
CA ARG A 100 10.69 -10.17 -8.71
C ARG A 100 10.40 -10.10 -7.21
N GLN A 101 10.79 -9.01 -6.56
CA GLN A 101 10.55 -8.76 -5.13
C GLN A 101 9.19 -8.09 -4.85
N LEU A 102 8.43 -7.69 -5.86
CA LEU A 102 7.10 -7.13 -5.66
C LEU A 102 6.23 -8.08 -4.83
N PRO A 103 5.45 -7.58 -3.87
CA PRO A 103 4.49 -8.43 -3.16
C PRO A 103 3.40 -8.91 -4.13
N ASP A 104 2.92 -10.14 -3.94
CA ASP A 104 1.80 -10.68 -4.73
C ASP A 104 0.50 -10.00 -4.31
N LYS A 105 0.35 -8.75 -4.72
CA LYS A 105 -0.86 -7.96 -4.56
C LYS A 105 -1.53 -7.83 -5.91
N GLN A 106 -2.84 -7.98 -5.91
CA GLN A 106 -3.67 -7.65 -7.06
C GLN A 106 -4.47 -6.39 -6.71
N SER A 107 -4.28 -5.34 -7.49
CA SER A 107 -5.05 -4.12 -7.40
C SER A 107 -5.96 -4.02 -8.63
N ALA A 108 -7.16 -3.48 -8.47
CA ALA A 108 -8.02 -3.16 -9.61
C ALA A 108 -7.40 -2.10 -10.53
N ALA A 109 -6.38 -1.38 -10.04
CA ALA A 109 -5.60 -0.42 -10.82
C ALA A 109 -4.56 -1.08 -11.74
N ASP A 110 -4.29 -2.37 -11.56
CA ASP A 110 -3.25 -3.06 -12.32
C ASP A 110 -3.87 -3.81 -13.49
N PRO A 111 -3.56 -3.42 -14.74
CA PRO A 111 -4.03 -4.12 -15.93
C PRO A 111 -3.40 -5.51 -16.07
N ILE A 112 -2.24 -5.73 -15.42
CA ILE A 112 -1.50 -6.99 -15.46
C ILE A 112 -1.31 -7.48 -14.02
N PRO A 113 -1.69 -8.74 -13.70
CA PRO A 113 -1.43 -9.34 -12.40
C PRO A 113 0.06 -9.36 -12.06
N THR A 114 0.41 -9.13 -10.79
CA THR A 114 1.81 -9.13 -10.34
C THR A 114 2.54 -10.44 -10.62
N SER A 115 1.83 -11.57 -10.56
CA SER A 115 2.39 -12.88 -10.91
C SER A 115 2.89 -12.94 -12.35
N VAL A 116 2.13 -12.35 -13.29
CA VAL A 116 2.50 -12.28 -14.72
C VAL A 116 3.69 -11.33 -14.91
N LEU A 117 3.70 -10.18 -14.20
CA LEU A 117 4.84 -9.26 -14.23
C LEU A 117 6.13 -9.94 -13.76
N LYS A 118 6.07 -10.71 -12.68
CA LYS A 118 7.22 -11.47 -12.17
C LYS A 118 7.69 -12.56 -13.14
N GLN A 119 6.75 -13.28 -13.72
CA GLN A 119 7.06 -14.35 -14.68
C GLN A 119 7.78 -13.82 -15.93
N HIS A 120 7.44 -12.62 -16.35
CA HIS A 120 8.00 -11.97 -17.54
C HIS A 120 8.93 -10.80 -17.19
N ALA A 121 9.54 -10.81 -16.00
CA ALA A 121 10.39 -9.72 -15.52
C ALA A 121 11.55 -9.44 -16.48
N ASP A 122 12.20 -10.46 -17.01
CA ASP A 122 13.34 -10.30 -17.93
C ASP A 122 12.96 -9.63 -19.25
N LEU A 123 11.74 -9.90 -19.74
CA LEU A 123 11.21 -9.28 -20.96
C LEU A 123 10.84 -7.81 -20.73
N LEU A 124 10.29 -7.50 -19.55
CA LEU A 124 9.77 -6.16 -19.24
C LEU A 124 10.82 -5.21 -18.64
N ALA A 125 11.86 -5.76 -18.03
CA ALA A 125 12.87 -4.97 -17.34
C ALA A 125 13.60 -3.96 -18.23
N PRO A 126 14.03 -4.27 -19.48
CA PRO A 126 14.71 -3.30 -20.32
C PRO A 126 13.84 -2.05 -20.59
N PHE A 127 12.55 -2.26 -20.90
CA PHE A 127 11.60 -1.17 -21.12
C PHE A 127 11.38 -0.33 -19.87
N ASN A 128 11.14 -0.98 -18.74
CA ASN A 128 10.93 -0.30 -17.46
C ASN A 128 12.18 0.45 -17.01
N THR A 129 13.38 -0.10 -17.24
CA THR A 129 14.65 0.58 -16.94
C THR A 129 14.78 1.89 -17.70
N GLU A 130 14.50 1.87 -18.99
CA GLU A 130 14.53 3.09 -19.82
C GLU A 130 13.50 4.11 -19.34
N LEU A 131 12.27 3.67 -19.08
CA LEU A 131 11.19 4.52 -18.58
C LEU A 131 11.58 5.20 -17.26
N PHE A 132 12.10 4.42 -16.30
CA PHE A 132 12.49 4.96 -15.00
C PHE A 132 13.70 5.88 -15.10
N ASN A 133 14.72 5.54 -15.88
CA ASN A 133 15.89 6.39 -16.06
C ASN A 133 15.52 7.72 -16.73
N ARG A 134 14.61 7.71 -17.72
CA ARG A 134 14.09 8.96 -18.30
C ARG A 134 13.32 9.78 -17.27
N SER A 135 12.50 9.14 -16.45
CA SER A 135 11.77 9.81 -15.40
C SER A 135 12.71 10.46 -14.38
N LEU A 136 13.74 9.72 -13.94
CA LEU A 136 14.74 10.21 -12.97
C LEU A 136 15.59 11.35 -13.55
N SER A 137 16.04 11.24 -14.82
CA SER A 137 16.87 12.27 -15.46
C SER A 137 16.12 13.58 -15.69
N LYS A 138 14.82 13.50 -16.01
CA LYS A 138 13.96 14.67 -16.24
C LYS A 138 13.34 15.23 -14.96
N GLY A 139 13.42 14.52 -13.84
CA GLY A 139 12.69 14.85 -12.61
C GLY A 139 11.16 14.81 -12.78
N GLN A 140 10.67 14.09 -13.79
CA GLN A 140 9.24 14.01 -14.13
C GLN A 140 8.74 12.59 -13.99
N PHE A 141 7.81 12.38 -13.07
CA PHE A 141 7.13 11.11 -12.92
C PHE A 141 5.91 11.06 -13.86
N PRO A 142 5.72 9.99 -14.68
CA PRO A 142 4.60 9.90 -15.60
C PRO A 142 3.26 10.08 -14.90
N ALA A 143 2.34 10.86 -15.51
CA ALA A 143 1.05 11.18 -14.90
C ALA A 143 0.21 9.94 -14.59
N ILE A 144 0.22 8.95 -15.47
CA ILE A 144 -0.53 7.69 -15.30
C ILE A 144 -0.13 6.92 -14.03
N PHE A 145 1.12 7.03 -13.58
CA PHE A 145 1.57 6.39 -12.35
C PHE A 145 1.24 7.18 -11.08
N LYS A 146 0.73 8.41 -11.23
CA LYS A 146 0.24 9.23 -10.12
C LYS A 146 -1.24 8.98 -9.83
N GLU A 147 -1.93 8.29 -10.72
CA GLU A 147 -3.32 7.92 -10.55
C GLU A 147 -3.47 6.80 -9.54
N ALA A 148 -4.47 6.90 -8.68
CA ALA A 148 -4.75 5.91 -7.66
C ALA A 148 -6.25 5.61 -7.59
N PHE A 149 -6.58 4.35 -7.40
CA PHE A 149 -7.95 3.97 -7.03
C PHE A 149 -8.15 4.17 -5.54
N ILE A 150 -9.16 4.94 -5.18
CA ILE A 150 -9.51 5.17 -3.77
C ILE A 150 -10.53 4.11 -3.34
N THR A 151 -10.14 3.29 -2.37
CA THR A 151 -11.04 2.33 -1.74
C THR A 151 -11.45 2.83 -0.36
N PRO A 152 -12.76 3.00 -0.10
CA PRO A 152 -13.24 3.36 1.22
C PRO A 152 -13.00 2.22 2.21
N ALA A 153 -12.31 2.48 3.32
CA ALA A 153 -12.13 1.53 4.40
C ALA A 153 -12.74 2.08 5.69
N LEU A 154 -13.62 1.32 6.33
CA LEU A 154 -14.24 1.72 7.59
C LEU A 154 -13.17 1.91 8.67
N LYS A 155 -13.22 3.01 9.43
CA LYS A 155 -12.22 3.36 10.46
C LYS A 155 -12.19 2.38 11.61
N LYS A 156 -13.37 1.88 12.00
CA LYS A 156 -13.57 0.92 13.11
C LYS A 156 -14.80 0.05 12.83
N PRO A 157 -14.81 -1.20 13.29
CA PRO A 157 -16.03 -2.01 13.29
C PRO A 157 -17.16 -1.31 14.07
N GLY A 158 -18.40 -1.43 13.60
CA GLY A 158 -19.57 -0.88 14.27
C GLY A 158 -19.85 0.61 14.03
N LEU A 159 -19.04 1.31 13.22
CA LEU A 159 -19.41 2.64 12.76
C LEU A 159 -20.52 2.56 11.73
N ASP A 160 -21.40 3.58 11.73
CA ASP A 160 -22.45 3.69 10.75
C ASP A 160 -21.87 3.85 9.33
N THR A 161 -22.24 2.92 8.47
CA THR A 161 -21.78 2.84 7.08
C THR A 161 -22.45 3.85 6.16
N ALA A 162 -23.50 4.53 6.60
CA ALA A 162 -24.15 5.58 5.84
C ALA A 162 -23.36 6.89 5.81
N TYR A 163 -22.47 7.11 6.78
CA TYR A 163 -21.71 8.34 6.86
C TYR A 163 -20.34 8.25 6.21
N VAL A 164 -20.04 9.11 5.25
CA VAL A 164 -18.72 9.22 4.60
C VAL A 164 -17.60 9.47 5.62
N SER A 165 -17.88 10.21 6.68
CA SER A 165 -16.94 10.49 7.77
C SER A 165 -16.47 9.24 8.52
N SER A 166 -17.19 8.12 8.43
CA SER A 166 -16.82 6.84 9.02
C SER A 166 -15.68 6.13 8.29
N TYR A 167 -15.32 6.58 7.09
CA TYR A 167 -14.36 5.93 6.23
C TYR A 167 -13.01 6.65 6.18
N ARG A 168 -11.98 5.87 5.82
CA ARG A 168 -10.67 6.35 5.39
C ARG A 168 -10.54 6.14 3.90
N PRO A 169 -10.05 7.11 3.12
CA PRO A 169 -9.69 6.90 1.73
C PRO A 169 -8.35 6.13 1.69
N ILE A 170 -8.36 4.92 1.18
CA ILE A 170 -7.15 4.14 0.96
C ILE A 170 -6.78 4.25 -0.52
N SER A 171 -5.64 4.87 -0.79
CA SER A 171 -5.11 5.01 -2.15
C SER A 171 -4.39 3.73 -2.55
N ASN A 172 -4.86 3.10 -3.61
CA ASN A 172 -4.23 1.94 -4.23
C ASN A 172 -3.55 2.39 -5.53
N LEU A 173 -2.24 2.51 -5.49
CA LEU A 173 -1.42 2.78 -6.66
C LEU A 173 -1.19 1.49 -7.45
N SER A 174 -0.90 1.62 -8.75
CA SER A 174 -0.49 0.47 -9.55
C SER A 174 0.82 -0.13 -9.04
N VAL A 175 1.00 -1.42 -9.25
CA VAL A 175 2.21 -2.13 -8.80
C VAL A 175 3.46 -1.55 -9.47
N LEU A 176 3.35 -1.15 -10.73
CA LEU A 176 4.46 -0.51 -11.45
C LEU A 176 4.82 0.86 -10.85
N SER A 177 3.84 1.64 -10.38
CA SER A 177 4.13 2.91 -9.72
C SER A 177 4.83 2.73 -8.37
N THR A 178 4.53 1.66 -7.64
CA THR A 178 5.24 1.33 -6.39
C THR A 178 6.60 0.69 -6.64
N GLY A 179 6.78 0.00 -7.76
CA GLY A 179 8.05 -0.61 -8.20
C GLY A 179 9.02 0.38 -8.83
N ALA A 180 8.52 1.54 -9.28
CA ALA A 180 9.36 2.64 -9.80
C ALA A 180 10.30 3.25 -8.74
N ASP A 181 10.22 2.79 -7.49
CA ASP A 181 11.06 3.23 -6.38
C ASP A 181 11.93 2.10 -5.76
N PRO A 182 12.69 1.33 -6.55
CA PRO A 182 13.62 0.35 -5.98
C PRO A 182 14.82 1.04 -5.30
N GLY A 183 15.10 2.29 -5.65
CA GLY A 183 16.26 3.03 -5.15
C GLY A 183 16.02 3.73 -3.81
N ILE A 184 14.82 4.17 -3.51
CA ILE A 184 14.51 4.89 -2.27
C ILE A 184 14.46 3.91 -1.10
N LYS A 185 13.91 2.69 -1.27
CA LYS A 185 13.90 1.69 -0.19
C LYS A 185 15.29 1.18 0.19
N GLN A 186 16.18 1.00 -0.76
CA GLN A 186 17.55 0.55 -0.47
C GLN A 186 18.43 1.67 0.10
N ARG A 187 18.19 2.93 -0.27
CA ARG A 187 18.95 4.08 0.25
C ARG A 187 18.42 4.61 1.57
N GLY A 188 17.14 4.43 1.88
CA GLY A 188 16.57 4.74 3.19
C GLY A 188 17.12 3.86 4.32
N ALA A 189 17.62 2.67 4.03
CA ALA A 189 18.31 1.82 5.01
C ALA A 189 19.73 2.32 5.37
N GLY A 190 20.33 3.21 4.57
CA GLY A 190 21.65 3.80 4.79
C GLY A 190 21.65 5.09 5.61
N TRP A 191 20.49 5.69 5.88
CA TRP A 191 20.35 6.89 6.71
C TRP A 191 20.14 6.53 8.19
N ARG A 192 21.04 5.76 8.77
CA ARG A 192 21.20 5.80 10.23
C ARG A 192 22.20 6.91 10.52
N ALA A 193 21.70 8.00 11.09
CA ALA A 193 22.53 9.01 11.69
C ALA A 193 23.49 8.30 12.67
N ARG A 194 24.77 8.52 12.49
CA ARG A 194 25.77 8.30 13.52
C ARG A 194 25.80 9.54 14.41
#